data_fba8590728e93aa777a5cd345c03b518
#
_entry.id   fba8590728e93aa777a5cd345c03b518
#
_cell.length_a   1.000
_cell.length_b   1.000
_cell.length_c   1.000
_cell.angle_alpha   90.00
_cell.angle_beta   90.00
_cell.angle_gamma   90.00
#
_symmetry.space_group_name_H-M   'P 1'
#
loop_
_entity.id
_entity.type
_entity.pdbx_description
1 polymer ?
#
loop_
_entity_poly.entity_id
_entity_poly.type
_entity_poly.pdbx_seq_one_letter_code
_entity_poly.pdbx_strand_id
1 'polypeptide(L)'
;MIGEAFVFDGVAHPFNFAEGNAYGVPGQMFSNHLYAFHAALTPATEPVMPAAEWLHKWSIDEIGEMVYDHSDSDMLVAMPLPLTDLFRDGLSPWQECARLAQRDPDRTVLWGTVNPLEGKKALDEVTRQVEEYGAKAFKFYNVRYEDGGPVPWRMDDKKVAFPVFERIRDLGINLVGVHKGVPLGPQPVEYTQTWDMDGAAANFPDINFVIFHVGLPFIDETCWQLIRYPNLYASLAASLNFIVRAPRQFAEILGKLLFWCGEDKIVYGSEAPIWQPQWALEAFWNFQIPEDLCAGYGYPQLTETAKKKILGENLLRLHGMDVESTVSRLGRKPAHS
;
A
#
# COMPACT_ATOMS: atom_id res chain seq x y z
N MET A 1 2.62 22.74 2.03
CA MET A 1 3.83 21.94 1.73
C MET A 1 4.38 21.34 3.00
N ILE A 2 4.68 20.06 2.93
CA ILE A 2 5.28 19.33 4.05
C ILE A 2 6.79 19.53 3.99
N GLY A 3 7.28 20.63 4.52
CA GLY A 3 8.70 20.97 4.52
C GLY A 3 9.33 20.82 3.11
N GLU A 4 10.54 20.29 3.05
CA GLU A 4 11.25 19.97 1.79
C GLU A 4 11.19 18.47 1.45
N ALA A 5 10.20 17.73 1.98
CA ALA A 5 10.08 16.31 1.70
C ALA A 5 9.50 16.09 0.30
N PHE A 6 10.14 15.20 -0.46
CA PHE A 6 9.54 14.59 -1.65
C PHE A 6 8.57 13.50 -1.20
N VAL A 7 7.34 13.55 -1.68
CA VAL A 7 6.30 12.60 -1.28
C VAL A 7 5.97 11.66 -2.44
N PHE A 8 6.30 10.39 -2.27
CA PHE A 8 5.91 9.33 -3.18
C PHE A 8 4.84 8.46 -2.51
N ASP A 9 3.59 8.70 -2.86
CA ASP A 9 2.45 7.92 -2.34
C ASP A 9 2.45 6.50 -2.90
N GLY A 10 2.65 5.53 -2.05
CA GLY A 10 2.76 4.12 -2.42
C GLY A 10 1.43 3.42 -2.70
N VAL A 11 0.27 4.07 -2.51
CA VAL A 11 -1.04 3.42 -2.69
C VAL A 11 -2.14 4.40 -3.01
N ALA A 12 -2.72 4.30 -4.21
CA ALA A 12 -4.07 4.80 -4.46
C ALA A 12 -4.87 3.84 -5.35
N HIS A 13 -6.16 3.79 -5.12
CA HIS A 13 -7.09 2.87 -5.74
C HIS A 13 -8.27 3.60 -6.40
N PRO A 14 -8.49 3.49 -7.71
CA PRO A 14 -9.75 3.91 -8.32
C PRO A 14 -10.87 2.91 -7.98
N PHE A 15 -11.44 3.02 -6.77
CA PHE A 15 -12.46 2.10 -6.27
C PHE A 15 -13.78 2.22 -7.04
N ASN A 16 -14.39 1.07 -7.33
CA ASN A 16 -15.67 0.96 -7.97
C ASN A 16 -16.73 0.37 -7.00
N PHE A 17 -17.44 1.24 -6.29
CA PHE A 17 -18.59 0.89 -5.45
C PHE A 17 -19.92 1.12 -6.16
N ALA A 18 -19.95 1.21 -7.49
CA ALA A 18 -21.19 1.40 -8.23
C ALA A 18 -22.24 0.38 -7.83
N GLU A 19 -23.50 0.79 -7.85
CA GLU A 19 -24.65 -0.07 -7.54
C GLU A 19 -24.60 -1.36 -8.36
N GLY A 20 -24.78 -2.51 -7.71
CA GLY A 20 -24.75 -3.83 -8.34
C GLY A 20 -23.36 -4.39 -8.62
N ASN A 21 -22.26 -3.65 -8.39
CA ASN A 21 -20.91 -4.17 -8.59
C ASN A 21 -20.53 -5.21 -7.52
N ALA A 22 -20.91 -5.02 -6.26
CA ALA A 22 -20.63 -5.98 -5.20
C ALA A 22 -21.46 -7.27 -5.33
N TYR A 23 -20.80 -8.44 -5.24
CA TYR A 23 -21.46 -9.74 -5.21
C TYR A 23 -22.03 -10.04 -3.81
N GLY A 24 -23.34 -10.07 -3.69
CA GLY A 24 -24.07 -10.57 -2.52
C GLY A 24 -23.55 -9.98 -1.18
N VAL A 25 -23.71 -10.76 -0.11
CA VAL A 25 -23.30 -10.35 1.24
C VAL A 25 -21.81 -10.15 1.39
N PRO A 26 -20.92 -11.02 0.85
CA PRO A 26 -19.46 -10.85 1.03
C PRO A 26 -18.91 -9.56 0.41
N GLY A 27 -19.32 -9.23 -0.81
CA GLY A 27 -18.91 -7.97 -1.47
C GLY A 27 -19.45 -6.73 -0.75
N GLN A 28 -20.71 -6.79 -0.31
CA GLN A 28 -21.30 -5.71 0.48
C GLN A 28 -20.60 -5.53 1.83
N MET A 29 -20.25 -6.63 2.49
CA MET A 29 -19.48 -6.61 3.75
C MET A 29 -18.12 -5.95 3.56
N PHE A 30 -17.44 -6.23 2.45
CA PHE A 30 -16.14 -5.61 2.13
C PHE A 30 -16.29 -4.09 1.95
N SER A 31 -17.27 -3.65 1.15
CA SER A 31 -17.56 -2.21 0.93
C SER A 31 -17.88 -1.50 2.25
N ASN A 32 -18.72 -2.10 3.09
CA ASN A 32 -19.08 -1.54 4.39
C ASN A 32 -17.90 -1.44 5.35
N HIS A 33 -16.96 -2.40 5.34
CA HIS A 33 -15.75 -2.33 6.16
C HIS A 33 -14.83 -1.20 5.70
N LEU A 34 -14.63 -1.01 4.38
CA LEU A 34 -13.85 0.13 3.89
C LEU A 34 -14.47 1.46 4.30
N TYR A 35 -15.78 1.59 4.17
CA TYR A 35 -16.48 2.80 4.64
C TYR A 35 -16.35 2.98 6.17
N ALA A 36 -16.45 1.91 6.95
CA ALA A 36 -16.25 1.98 8.40
C ALA A 36 -14.84 2.46 8.77
N PHE A 37 -13.82 2.04 8.02
CA PHE A 37 -12.45 2.56 8.17
C PHE A 37 -12.36 4.03 7.81
N HIS A 38 -12.96 4.45 6.67
CA HIS A 38 -13.06 5.87 6.32
C HIS A 38 -13.65 6.68 7.47
N ALA A 39 -14.81 6.30 7.97
CA ALA A 39 -15.50 7.03 9.04
C ALA A 39 -14.72 7.03 10.36
N ALA A 40 -14.11 5.90 10.74
CA ALA A 40 -13.40 5.77 12.01
C ALA A 40 -12.11 6.59 12.07
N LEU A 41 -11.40 6.74 10.96
CA LEU A 41 -10.10 7.41 10.90
C LEU A 41 -10.13 8.76 10.16
N THR A 42 -11.30 9.27 9.77
CA THR A 42 -11.44 10.69 9.37
C THR A 42 -11.12 11.57 10.57
N PRO A 43 -10.27 12.63 10.42
CA PRO A 43 -9.94 13.55 11.52
C PRO A 43 -11.19 14.13 12.19
N ALA A 44 -11.14 14.39 13.50
CA ALA A 44 -12.28 14.95 14.23
C ALA A 44 -12.66 16.37 13.77
N THR A 45 -11.77 17.04 13.08
CA THR A 45 -11.95 18.39 12.51
C THR A 45 -12.64 18.37 11.16
N GLU A 46 -12.75 17.21 10.53
CA GLU A 46 -13.29 17.03 9.19
C GLU A 46 -14.65 16.33 9.23
N PRO A 47 -15.59 16.70 8.37
CA PRO A 47 -16.84 15.98 8.23
C PRO A 47 -16.60 14.59 7.62
N VAL A 48 -17.20 13.55 8.20
CA VAL A 48 -17.24 12.24 7.58
C VAL A 48 -18.18 12.30 6.38
N MET A 49 -17.69 11.96 5.19
CA MET A 49 -18.51 11.88 3.99
C MET A 49 -19.63 10.84 4.19
N PRO A 50 -20.90 11.15 3.92
CA PRO A 50 -21.99 10.17 4.04
C PRO A 50 -21.75 8.93 3.19
N ALA A 51 -22.17 7.75 3.68
CA ALA A 51 -21.96 6.49 2.98
C ALA A 51 -22.50 6.48 1.54
N ALA A 52 -23.66 7.11 1.32
CA ALA A 52 -24.26 7.20 -0.01
C ALA A 52 -23.46 8.05 -1.00
N GLU A 53 -22.64 8.97 -0.49
CA GLU A 53 -21.74 9.81 -1.30
C GLU A 53 -20.38 9.15 -1.46
N TRP A 54 -19.88 8.48 -0.42
CA TRP A 54 -18.56 7.85 -0.45
C TRP A 54 -18.53 6.55 -1.26
N LEU A 55 -19.61 5.74 -1.18
CA LEU A 55 -19.74 4.47 -1.89
C LEU A 55 -20.20 4.69 -3.35
N HIS A 56 -19.34 5.30 -4.16
CA HIS A 56 -19.56 5.49 -5.59
C HIS A 56 -18.39 4.92 -6.42
N LYS A 57 -18.44 5.03 -7.73
CA LYS A 57 -17.29 4.72 -8.59
C LYS A 57 -16.36 5.93 -8.63
N TRP A 58 -15.25 5.84 -7.90
CA TRP A 58 -14.20 6.86 -7.93
C TRP A 58 -13.54 6.87 -9.31
N SER A 59 -13.62 7.97 -10.01
CA SER A 59 -12.97 8.15 -11.30
C SER A 59 -11.47 8.36 -11.13
N ILE A 60 -10.73 8.12 -12.20
CA ILE A 60 -9.27 8.40 -12.23
C ILE A 60 -8.96 9.88 -12.06
N ASP A 61 -9.87 10.77 -12.46
CA ASP A 61 -9.71 12.22 -12.28
C ASP A 61 -9.87 12.60 -10.82
N GLU A 62 -10.90 12.12 -10.12
CA GLU A 62 -11.08 12.34 -8.68
C GLU A 62 -9.87 11.84 -7.87
N ILE A 63 -9.31 10.67 -8.21
CA ILE A 63 -8.11 10.16 -7.56
C ILE A 63 -6.91 11.06 -7.86
N GLY A 64 -6.71 11.45 -9.11
CA GLY A 64 -5.62 12.34 -9.51
C GLY A 64 -5.69 13.71 -8.83
N GLU A 65 -6.87 14.32 -8.78
CA GLU A 65 -7.11 15.59 -8.09
C GLU A 65 -6.88 15.45 -6.57
N MET A 66 -7.41 14.39 -5.95
CA MET A 66 -7.21 14.14 -4.52
C MET A 66 -5.74 14.05 -4.14
N VAL A 67 -4.94 13.31 -4.94
CA VAL A 67 -3.53 13.06 -4.65
C VAL A 67 -2.66 14.24 -5.08
N TYR A 68 -2.85 14.78 -6.29
CA TYR A 68 -1.93 15.77 -6.85
C TYR A 68 -2.31 17.22 -6.63
N ASP A 69 -3.61 17.52 -6.59
CA ASP A 69 -4.09 18.90 -6.49
C ASP A 69 -4.48 19.25 -5.05
N HIS A 70 -4.93 18.26 -4.27
CA HIS A 70 -5.42 18.45 -2.90
C HIS A 70 -4.49 17.84 -1.84
N SER A 71 -3.30 17.34 -2.22
CA SER A 71 -2.28 16.91 -1.27
C SER A 71 -0.87 17.30 -1.72
N ASP A 72 0.10 17.14 -0.82
CA ASP A 72 1.51 17.42 -1.10
C ASP A 72 2.24 16.23 -1.75
N SER A 73 1.53 15.30 -2.37
CA SER A 73 2.14 14.17 -3.08
C SER A 73 2.76 14.59 -4.41
N ASP A 74 4.01 14.20 -4.65
CA ASP A 74 4.76 14.46 -5.88
C ASP A 74 4.62 13.31 -6.89
N MET A 75 4.59 12.07 -6.39
CA MET A 75 4.41 10.85 -7.17
C MET A 75 3.38 9.92 -6.54
N LEU A 76 2.84 9.01 -7.34
CA LEU A 76 1.81 8.06 -6.95
C LEU A 76 2.06 6.66 -7.51
N VAL A 77 1.74 5.63 -6.73
CA VAL A 77 1.52 4.28 -7.23
C VAL A 77 0.03 4.06 -7.49
N ALA A 78 -0.34 3.86 -8.74
CA ALA A 78 -1.67 3.36 -9.11
C ALA A 78 -1.72 1.86 -8.79
N MET A 79 -2.45 1.50 -7.73
CA MET A 79 -2.42 0.14 -7.17
C MET A 79 -3.73 -0.60 -7.40
N PRO A 80 -3.69 -1.77 -8.06
CA PRO A 80 -4.89 -2.56 -8.28
C PRO A 80 -5.30 -3.35 -7.03
N LEU A 81 -6.61 -3.49 -6.87
CA LEU A 81 -7.29 -4.39 -5.92
C LEU A 81 -8.54 -4.95 -6.61
N PRO A 82 -8.38 -5.90 -7.54
CA PRO A 82 -9.47 -6.28 -8.42
C PRO A 82 -10.61 -7.01 -7.69
N LEU A 83 -10.33 -7.97 -6.82
CA LEU A 83 -11.32 -8.76 -6.07
C LEU A 83 -12.54 -9.17 -6.95
N THR A 84 -12.28 -9.70 -8.14
CA THR A 84 -13.31 -10.08 -9.12
C THR A 84 -14.23 -11.22 -8.66
N ASP A 85 -13.88 -11.86 -7.58
CA ASP A 85 -14.67 -12.82 -6.83
C ASP A 85 -15.70 -12.17 -5.87
N LEU A 86 -15.48 -10.91 -5.50
CA LEU A 86 -16.39 -10.11 -4.66
C LEU A 86 -17.06 -8.96 -5.41
N PHE A 87 -16.50 -8.54 -6.54
CA PHE A 87 -16.97 -7.41 -7.34
C PHE A 87 -16.99 -7.77 -8.83
N ARG A 88 -18.13 -7.57 -9.51
CA ARG A 88 -18.37 -7.97 -10.92
C ARG A 88 -17.35 -7.39 -11.89
N ASP A 89 -17.11 -6.10 -11.78
CA ASP A 89 -16.19 -5.34 -12.62
C ASP A 89 -14.84 -5.10 -11.92
N GLY A 90 -14.61 -5.79 -10.78
CA GLY A 90 -13.52 -5.52 -9.86
C GLY A 90 -13.76 -4.31 -8.97
N LEU A 91 -13.09 -4.27 -7.81
CA LEU A 91 -13.14 -3.12 -6.90
C LEU A 91 -12.18 -2.01 -7.35
N SER A 92 -10.92 -2.36 -7.65
CA SER A 92 -9.93 -1.47 -8.28
C SER A 92 -9.23 -2.27 -9.38
N PRO A 93 -9.82 -2.32 -10.59
CA PRO A 93 -9.27 -3.08 -11.71
C PRO A 93 -7.93 -2.53 -12.15
N TRP A 94 -6.98 -3.40 -12.49
CA TRP A 94 -5.67 -2.95 -12.95
C TRP A 94 -5.74 -2.11 -14.23
N GLN A 95 -6.77 -2.28 -15.05
CA GLN A 95 -7.01 -1.47 -16.24
C GLN A 95 -7.31 0.00 -15.89
N GLU A 96 -8.07 0.25 -14.82
CA GLU A 96 -8.30 1.62 -14.33
C GLU A 96 -7.02 2.21 -13.71
N CYS A 97 -6.22 1.38 -13.03
CA CYS A 97 -4.89 1.80 -12.56
C CYS A 97 -3.96 2.16 -13.72
N ALA A 98 -4.01 1.40 -14.82
CA ALA A 98 -3.24 1.73 -16.03
C ALA A 98 -3.68 3.06 -16.65
N ARG A 99 -4.99 3.36 -16.65
CA ARG A 99 -5.52 4.67 -17.10
C ARG A 99 -5.08 5.81 -16.18
N LEU A 100 -5.07 5.59 -14.87
CA LEU A 100 -4.57 6.56 -13.90
C LEU A 100 -3.08 6.84 -14.15
N ALA A 101 -2.28 5.82 -14.43
CA ALA A 101 -0.88 5.99 -14.79
C ALA A 101 -0.69 6.73 -16.14
N GLN A 102 -1.61 6.55 -17.09
CA GLN A 102 -1.58 7.26 -18.37
C GLN A 102 -2.04 8.73 -18.26
N ARG A 103 -2.84 9.07 -17.25
CA ARG A 103 -3.27 10.45 -16.97
C ARG A 103 -2.09 11.34 -16.58
N ASP A 104 -1.20 10.84 -15.72
CA ASP A 104 -0.03 11.57 -15.22
C ASP A 104 1.24 10.69 -15.35
N PRO A 105 1.71 10.43 -16.60
CA PRO A 105 2.70 9.38 -16.87
C PRO A 105 4.09 9.66 -16.29
N ASP A 106 4.43 10.93 -16.06
CA ASP A 106 5.73 11.33 -15.54
C ASP A 106 5.87 11.07 -14.02
N ARG A 107 4.75 10.92 -13.31
CA ARG A 107 4.72 10.84 -11.85
C ARG A 107 3.78 9.76 -11.28
N THR A 108 3.09 9.00 -12.12
CA THR A 108 2.30 7.84 -11.67
C THR A 108 2.94 6.54 -12.13
N VAL A 109 3.19 5.65 -11.18
CA VAL A 109 3.77 4.32 -11.44
C VAL A 109 2.67 3.28 -11.38
N LEU A 110 2.53 2.46 -12.43
CA LEU A 110 1.59 1.34 -12.44
C LEU A 110 2.19 0.15 -11.71
N TRP A 111 1.46 -0.39 -10.73
CA TRP A 111 1.66 -1.74 -10.23
C TRP A 111 0.67 -2.70 -10.88
N GLY A 112 1.13 -3.93 -11.14
CA GLY A 112 0.31 -5.01 -11.64
C GLY A 112 -0.25 -5.88 -10.50
N THR A 113 -1.14 -6.79 -10.87
CA THR A 113 -1.65 -7.84 -9.99
C THR A 113 -2.15 -9.02 -10.79
N VAL A 114 -1.94 -10.22 -10.28
CA VAL A 114 -2.51 -11.45 -10.81
C VAL A 114 -2.94 -12.36 -9.66
N ASN A 115 -3.80 -13.33 -9.95
CA ASN A 115 -4.11 -14.40 -9.01
C ASN A 115 -3.22 -15.63 -9.31
N PRO A 116 -2.23 -15.95 -8.46
CA PRO A 116 -1.32 -17.08 -8.70
C PRO A 116 -2.02 -18.45 -8.81
N LEU A 117 -3.21 -18.60 -8.23
CA LEU A 117 -4.02 -19.82 -8.33
C LEU A 117 -4.47 -20.11 -9.78
N GLU A 118 -4.40 -19.14 -10.69
CA GLU A 118 -4.73 -19.31 -12.11
C GLU A 118 -3.59 -19.96 -12.92
N GLY A 119 -2.46 -20.28 -12.30
CA GLY A 119 -1.35 -20.98 -12.92
C GLY A 119 -0.84 -20.30 -14.20
N LYS A 120 -0.84 -21.00 -15.35
CA LYS A 120 -0.32 -20.46 -16.61
C LYS A 120 -0.96 -19.12 -17.00
N LYS A 121 -2.26 -18.96 -16.78
CA LYS A 121 -2.96 -17.72 -17.11
C LYS A 121 -2.41 -16.53 -16.31
N ALA A 122 -2.04 -16.74 -15.03
CA ALA A 122 -1.39 -15.72 -14.23
C ALA A 122 -0.02 -15.32 -14.81
N LEU A 123 0.78 -16.30 -15.31
CA LEU A 123 2.09 -16.02 -15.92
C LEU A 123 1.96 -15.22 -17.22
N ASP A 124 1.00 -15.58 -18.06
CA ASP A 124 0.71 -14.86 -19.31
C ASP A 124 0.25 -13.42 -19.01
N GLU A 125 -0.57 -13.24 -17.96
CA GLU A 125 -1.07 -11.93 -17.54
C GLU A 125 0.04 -11.05 -16.92
N VAL A 126 0.96 -11.61 -16.13
CA VAL A 126 2.16 -10.88 -15.66
C VAL A 126 2.93 -10.33 -16.84
N THR A 127 3.18 -11.16 -17.86
CA THR A 127 3.89 -10.74 -19.07
C THR A 127 3.18 -9.57 -19.74
N ARG A 128 1.87 -9.71 -19.95
CA ARG A 128 1.04 -8.69 -20.59
C ARG A 128 1.08 -7.35 -19.84
N GLN A 129 0.93 -7.38 -18.51
CA GLN A 129 0.93 -6.15 -17.72
C GLN A 129 2.29 -5.45 -17.74
N VAL A 130 3.40 -6.18 -17.84
CA VAL A 130 4.74 -5.59 -17.98
C VAL A 130 4.98 -5.07 -19.40
N GLU A 131 4.78 -5.90 -20.42
CA GLU A 131 5.18 -5.60 -21.79
C GLU A 131 4.26 -4.58 -22.48
N GLU A 132 2.94 -4.70 -22.25
CA GLU A 132 1.96 -3.84 -22.93
C GLU A 132 1.60 -2.58 -22.11
N TYR A 133 1.65 -2.65 -20.78
CA TYR A 133 1.19 -1.56 -19.91
C TYR A 133 2.28 -0.97 -19.01
N GLY A 134 3.46 -1.55 -19.00
CA GLY A 134 4.61 -1.01 -18.30
C GLY A 134 4.56 -1.12 -16.79
N ALA A 135 3.88 -2.14 -16.24
CA ALA A 135 3.86 -2.40 -14.81
C ALA A 135 5.30 -2.50 -14.25
N LYS A 136 5.56 -1.83 -13.12
CA LYS A 136 6.91 -1.74 -12.51
C LYS A 136 7.07 -2.56 -11.25
N ALA A 137 5.99 -3.10 -10.71
CA ALA A 137 5.94 -3.98 -9.55
C ALA A 137 4.61 -4.72 -9.54
N PHE A 138 4.46 -5.69 -8.61
CA PHE A 138 3.21 -6.44 -8.48
C PHE A 138 2.73 -6.46 -7.04
N LYS A 139 1.40 -6.30 -6.84
CA LYS A 139 0.74 -6.42 -5.55
C LYS A 139 -0.11 -7.68 -5.49
N PHE A 140 0.01 -8.43 -4.40
CA PHE A 140 -0.71 -9.67 -4.19
C PHE A 140 -1.68 -9.61 -3.00
N TYR A 141 -2.72 -10.42 -3.09
CA TYR A 141 -3.74 -10.65 -2.08
C TYR A 141 -3.87 -12.16 -1.87
N ASN A 142 -3.63 -12.65 -0.67
CA ASN A 142 -3.46 -14.08 -0.38
C ASN A 142 -4.76 -14.87 -0.25
N VAL A 143 -5.91 -14.27 -0.50
CA VAL A 143 -7.21 -14.93 -0.39
C VAL A 143 -8.05 -14.63 -1.63
N ARG A 144 -8.60 -15.68 -2.22
CA ARG A 144 -9.68 -15.64 -3.19
C ARG A 144 -10.97 -16.11 -2.53
N TYR A 145 -12.10 -15.73 -3.09
CA TYR A 145 -13.42 -16.17 -2.62
C TYR A 145 -14.11 -16.98 -3.72
N GLU A 146 -14.58 -18.17 -3.36
CA GLU A 146 -15.36 -19.07 -4.20
C GLU A 146 -16.66 -19.45 -3.48
N ASP A 147 -17.59 -20.14 -4.14
CA ASP A 147 -18.89 -20.52 -3.56
C ASP A 147 -18.76 -21.31 -2.24
N GLY A 148 -17.65 -22.02 -2.05
CA GLY A 148 -17.32 -22.74 -0.81
C GLY A 148 -16.67 -21.88 0.29
N GLY A 149 -16.42 -20.60 0.05
CA GLY A 149 -15.76 -19.69 0.99
C GLY A 149 -14.35 -19.26 0.56
N PRO A 150 -13.51 -18.76 1.49
CA PRO A 150 -12.18 -18.26 1.18
C PRO A 150 -11.23 -19.39 0.75
N VAL A 151 -10.50 -19.16 -0.34
CA VAL A 151 -9.44 -20.03 -0.85
C VAL A 151 -8.11 -19.30 -0.70
N PRO A 152 -7.35 -19.57 0.40
CA PRO A 152 -6.08 -18.91 0.63
C PRO A 152 -4.94 -19.54 -0.19
N TRP A 153 -3.90 -18.75 -0.39
CA TRP A 153 -2.60 -19.22 -0.85
C TRP A 153 -1.49 -18.49 -0.08
N ARG A 154 -0.27 -19.01 -0.14
CA ARG A 154 0.85 -18.52 0.65
C ARG A 154 1.96 -17.97 -0.24
N MET A 155 2.65 -16.93 0.20
CA MET A 155 3.80 -16.35 -0.49
C MET A 155 4.98 -17.33 -0.61
N ASP A 156 5.09 -18.31 0.30
CA ASP A 156 6.13 -19.35 0.27
C ASP A 156 5.70 -20.66 -0.44
N ASP A 157 4.53 -20.65 -1.10
CA ASP A 157 4.09 -21.83 -1.85
C ASP A 157 4.88 -21.99 -3.15
N LYS A 158 5.67 -23.08 -3.19
CA LYS A 158 6.55 -23.39 -4.33
C LYS A 158 5.82 -23.70 -5.63
N LYS A 159 4.54 -24.07 -5.56
CA LYS A 159 3.75 -24.45 -6.74
C LYS A 159 2.85 -23.33 -7.22
N VAL A 160 2.43 -22.44 -6.32
CA VAL A 160 1.47 -21.37 -6.59
C VAL A 160 2.20 -20.02 -6.75
N ALA A 161 2.96 -19.61 -5.73
CA ALA A 161 3.58 -18.28 -5.70
C ALA A 161 4.89 -18.21 -6.50
N PHE A 162 5.78 -19.20 -6.31
CA PHE A 162 7.13 -19.15 -6.87
C PHE A 162 7.18 -19.05 -8.40
N PRO A 163 6.38 -19.78 -9.18
CA PRO A 163 6.38 -19.59 -10.63
C PRO A 163 6.03 -18.16 -11.08
N VAL A 164 5.16 -17.48 -10.32
CA VAL A 164 4.80 -16.07 -10.59
C VAL A 164 5.96 -15.14 -10.24
N PHE A 165 6.65 -15.36 -9.12
CA PHE A 165 7.83 -14.55 -8.74
C PHE A 165 8.99 -14.77 -9.72
N GLU A 166 9.23 -16.00 -10.17
CA GLU A 166 10.20 -16.31 -11.22
C GLU A 166 9.87 -15.54 -12.51
N ARG A 167 8.60 -15.54 -12.91
CA ARG A 167 8.17 -14.82 -14.11
C ARG A 167 8.35 -13.30 -13.97
N ILE A 168 8.00 -12.72 -12.83
CA ILE A 168 8.20 -11.30 -12.52
C ILE A 168 9.69 -10.95 -12.61
N ARG A 169 10.55 -11.74 -11.99
CA ARG A 169 12.01 -11.58 -12.03
C ARG A 169 12.58 -11.69 -13.45
N ASP A 170 12.13 -12.69 -14.23
CA ASP A 170 12.59 -12.90 -15.60
C ASP A 170 12.25 -11.73 -16.53
N LEU A 171 11.23 -10.95 -16.20
CA LEU A 171 10.85 -9.71 -16.87
C LEU A 171 11.59 -8.47 -16.33
N GLY A 172 12.59 -8.67 -15.44
CA GLY A 172 13.39 -7.60 -14.88
C GLY A 172 12.72 -6.80 -13.76
N ILE A 173 11.63 -7.31 -13.20
CA ILE A 173 10.94 -6.68 -12.06
C ILE A 173 11.45 -7.32 -10.77
N ASN A 174 11.83 -6.48 -9.82
CA ASN A 174 12.39 -6.90 -8.53
C ASN A 174 11.62 -6.35 -7.31
N LEU A 175 10.38 -5.92 -7.50
CA LEU A 175 9.55 -5.35 -6.44
C LEU A 175 8.18 -6.01 -6.40
N VAL A 176 7.83 -6.56 -5.23
CA VAL A 176 6.59 -7.28 -4.98
C VAL A 176 5.99 -6.80 -3.67
N GLY A 177 4.74 -6.41 -3.68
CA GLY A 177 3.96 -6.10 -2.48
C GLY A 177 2.94 -7.17 -2.15
N VAL A 178 2.58 -7.29 -0.89
CA VAL A 178 1.54 -8.21 -0.44
C VAL A 178 0.67 -7.59 0.65
N HIS A 179 -0.63 -7.79 0.51
CA HIS A 179 -1.60 -7.44 1.57
C HIS A 179 -1.43 -8.39 2.74
N LYS A 180 -1.03 -7.86 3.89
CA LYS A 180 -0.91 -8.60 5.15
C LYS A 180 -1.52 -7.80 6.29
N GLY A 181 -2.15 -8.48 7.23
CA GLY A 181 -2.94 -7.81 8.26
C GLY A 181 -4.20 -7.14 7.70
N VAL A 182 -4.80 -6.26 8.49
CA VAL A 182 -6.00 -5.49 8.15
C VAL A 182 -7.04 -6.34 7.39
N PRO A 183 -7.61 -7.39 8.05
CA PRO A 183 -8.59 -8.26 7.41
C PRO A 183 -9.86 -7.47 7.09
N LEU A 184 -10.31 -7.53 5.84
CA LEU A 184 -11.48 -6.82 5.35
C LEU A 184 -12.54 -7.79 4.84
N GLY A 185 -13.81 -7.38 4.94
CA GLY A 185 -14.94 -8.18 4.48
C GLY A 185 -14.97 -9.56 5.12
N PRO A 186 -15.13 -10.62 4.33
CA PRO A 186 -15.19 -11.99 4.82
C PRO A 186 -13.82 -12.64 5.04
N GLN A 187 -12.71 -11.89 4.96
CA GLN A 187 -11.35 -12.44 5.03
C GLN A 187 -11.03 -12.94 6.45
N PRO A 188 -10.72 -14.24 6.62
CA PRO A 188 -10.26 -14.76 7.91
C PRO A 188 -8.90 -14.17 8.30
N VAL A 189 -8.77 -13.77 9.57
CA VAL A 189 -7.55 -13.14 10.12
C VAL A 189 -6.32 -14.02 9.92
N GLU A 190 -6.43 -15.32 10.05
CA GLU A 190 -5.33 -16.28 9.89
C GLU A 190 -4.63 -16.24 8.53
N TYR A 191 -5.34 -15.84 7.45
CA TYR A 191 -4.75 -15.73 6.11
C TYR A 191 -4.04 -14.41 5.85
N THR A 192 -4.13 -13.47 6.80
CA THR A 192 -3.44 -12.17 6.72
C THR A 192 -2.12 -12.14 7.49
N GLN A 193 -1.75 -13.24 8.13
CA GLN A 193 -0.47 -13.38 8.85
C GLN A 193 0.74 -13.24 7.94
N THR A 194 1.86 -12.84 8.52
CA THR A 194 3.09 -12.53 7.76
C THR A 194 4.07 -13.70 7.66
N TRP A 195 3.83 -14.84 8.28
CA TRP A 195 4.78 -15.96 8.42
C TRP A 195 5.31 -16.52 7.11
N ASP A 196 4.51 -16.51 6.06
CA ASP A 196 4.89 -16.98 4.73
C ASP A 196 5.90 -16.07 4.00
N MET A 197 6.16 -14.88 4.57
CA MET A 197 7.18 -13.97 4.03
C MET A 197 8.60 -14.48 4.25
N ASP A 198 8.86 -15.26 5.29
CA ASP A 198 10.15 -15.90 5.54
C ASP A 198 10.59 -16.75 4.33
N GLY A 199 9.69 -17.62 3.87
CA GLY A 199 9.98 -18.49 2.74
C GLY A 199 10.11 -17.74 1.43
N ALA A 200 9.28 -16.71 1.19
CA ALA A 200 9.39 -15.87 0.00
C ALA A 200 10.74 -15.12 -0.04
N ALA A 201 11.06 -14.39 1.03
CA ALA A 201 12.27 -13.59 1.11
C ALA A 201 13.57 -14.43 1.00
N ALA A 202 13.60 -15.59 1.65
CA ALA A 202 14.74 -16.49 1.63
C ALA A 202 14.99 -17.12 0.25
N ASN A 203 13.95 -17.44 -0.52
CA ASN A 203 14.08 -18.08 -1.83
C ASN A 203 14.26 -17.08 -2.98
N PHE A 204 13.90 -15.80 -2.80
CA PHE A 204 14.04 -14.73 -3.78
C PHE A 204 14.80 -13.53 -3.19
N PRO A 205 16.10 -13.68 -2.90
CA PRO A 205 16.89 -12.60 -2.29
C PRO A 205 17.09 -11.39 -3.22
N ASP A 206 16.85 -11.56 -4.50
CA ASP A 206 16.90 -10.56 -5.57
C ASP A 206 15.57 -9.84 -5.81
N ILE A 207 14.49 -10.23 -5.12
CA ILE A 207 13.21 -9.53 -5.10
C ILE A 207 13.03 -8.82 -3.75
N ASN A 208 12.70 -7.54 -3.80
CA ASN A 208 12.28 -6.77 -2.64
C ASN A 208 10.79 -7.00 -2.39
N PHE A 209 10.43 -7.41 -1.18
CA PHE A 209 9.05 -7.62 -0.79
C PHE A 209 8.58 -6.54 0.18
N VAL A 210 7.40 -5.97 -0.07
CA VAL A 210 6.77 -4.96 0.81
C VAL A 210 5.55 -5.57 1.50
N ILE A 211 5.62 -5.64 2.83
CA ILE A 211 4.49 -6.05 3.69
C ILE A 211 3.61 -4.81 3.89
N PHE A 212 2.43 -4.81 3.27
CA PHE A 212 1.48 -3.70 3.39
C PHE A 212 0.79 -3.69 4.75
N HIS A 213 0.36 -2.51 5.18
CA HIS A 213 -0.34 -2.27 6.46
C HIS A 213 0.50 -2.68 7.68
N VAL A 214 1.83 -2.73 7.49
CA VAL A 214 2.81 -3.24 8.46
C VAL A 214 2.43 -4.59 9.08
N GLY A 215 1.55 -5.33 8.38
CA GLY A 215 1.02 -6.61 8.84
C GLY A 215 0.10 -6.55 10.06
N LEU A 216 -0.53 -5.41 10.39
CA LEU A 216 -1.40 -5.28 11.57
C LEU A 216 -2.56 -6.30 11.59
N PRO A 217 -2.81 -6.99 12.71
CA PRO A 217 -2.26 -6.76 14.05
C PRO A 217 -0.92 -7.46 14.36
N PHE A 218 -0.28 -8.15 13.40
CA PHE A 218 0.92 -8.99 13.58
C PHE A 218 2.21 -8.18 13.49
N ILE A 219 2.26 -7.00 14.11
CA ILE A 219 3.40 -6.06 14.01
C ILE A 219 4.70 -6.64 14.58
N ASP A 220 4.64 -7.41 15.65
CA ASP A 220 5.84 -7.98 16.28
C ASP A 220 6.47 -9.05 15.38
N GLU A 221 5.68 -9.91 14.75
CA GLU A 221 6.12 -10.88 13.75
C GLU A 221 6.73 -10.18 12.54
N THR A 222 6.08 -9.11 12.07
CA THR A 222 6.60 -8.28 10.97
C THR A 222 7.96 -7.71 11.31
N CYS A 223 8.16 -7.15 12.51
CA CYS A 223 9.44 -6.61 12.94
C CYS A 223 10.55 -7.67 12.96
N TRP A 224 10.25 -8.88 13.47
CA TRP A 224 11.21 -9.99 13.47
C TRP A 224 11.59 -10.46 12.08
N GLN A 225 10.70 -10.37 11.09
CA GLN A 225 11.01 -10.67 9.69
C GLN A 225 11.85 -9.57 9.04
N LEU A 226 11.48 -8.31 9.25
CA LEU A 226 12.21 -7.17 8.71
C LEU A 226 13.68 -7.12 9.15
N ILE A 227 13.97 -7.45 10.41
CA ILE A 227 15.37 -7.48 10.90
C ILE A 227 16.19 -8.65 10.31
N ARG A 228 15.52 -9.76 9.98
CA ARG A 228 16.19 -10.97 9.47
C ARG A 228 16.48 -10.91 7.98
N TYR A 229 15.59 -10.30 7.19
CA TYR A 229 15.67 -10.31 5.73
C TYR A 229 15.95 -8.91 5.19
N PRO A 230 17.08 -8.71 4.51
CA PRO A 230 17.45 -7.39 3.96
C PRO A 230 16.49 -6.92 2.86
N ASN A 231 15.82 -7.86 2.18
CA ASN A 231 14.88 -7.63 1.09
C ASN A 231 13.41 -7.57 1.52
N LEU A 232 13.12 -7.45 2.83
CA LEU A 232 11.77 -7.16 3.35
C LEU A 232 11.65 -5.70 3.77
N TYR A 233 10.51 -5.10 3.43
CA TYR A 233 10.11 -3.73 3.72
C TYR A 233 8.69 -3.71 4.27
N ALA A 234 8.30 -2.63 4.94
CA ALA A 234 6.96 -2.43 5.47
C ALA A 234 6.33 -1.14 4.93
N SER A 235 5.08 -1.23 4.47
CA SER A 235 4.31 -0.06 4.08
C SER A 235 3.39 0.38 5.20
N LEU A 236 3.42 1.67 5.52
CA LEU A 236 2.52 2.32 6.49
C LEU A 236 1.09 2.47 5.94
N ALA A 237 0.82 2.12 4.69
CA ALA A 237 -0.51 2.17 4.09
C ALA A 237 -1.61 1.71 5.06
N ALA A 238 -2.71 2.41 5.13
CA ALA A 238 -3.78 2.32 6.14
C ALA A 238 -3.32 2.57 7.59
N SER A 239 -2.21 1.98 8.03
CA SER A 239 -1.74 2.13 9.43
C SER A 239 -1.28 3.55 9.76
N LEU A 240 -0.84 4.33 8.77
CA LEU A 240 -0.50 5.74 8.97
C LEU A 240 -1.71 6.55 9.48
N ASN A 241 -2.92 6.24 9.01
CA ASN A 241 -4.11 7.02 9.34
C ASN A 241 -4.53 6.92 10.82
N PHE A 242 -3.97 5.97 11.58
CA PHE A 242 -4.12 5.99 13.05
C PHE A 242 -3.56 7.27 13.67
N ILE A 243 -2.59 7.93 13.02
CA ILE A 243 -1.97 9.17 13.54
C ILE A 243 -2.99 10.27 13.82
N VAL A 244 -4.07 10.38 13.03
CA VAL A 244 -5.07 11.46 13.16
C VAL A 244 -6.12 11.18 14.24
N ARG A 245 -6.33 9.92 14.63
CA ARG A 245 -7.37 9.54 15.62
C ARG A 245 -6.83 8.82 16.86
N ALA A 246 -5.72 8.12 16.70
CA ALA A 246 -5.10 7.30 17.74
C ALA A 246 -3.56 7.49 17.71
N PRO A 247 -3.04 8.73 17.90
CA PRO A 247 -1.62 9.04 17.69
C PRO A 247 -0.68 8.25 18.60
N ARG A 248 -1.12 7.84 19.79
CA ARG A 248 -0.32 6.98 20.67
C ARG A 248 -0.18 5.55 20.09
N GLN A 249 -1.26 4.99 19.55
CA GLN A 249 -1.20 3.69 18.87
C GLN A 249 -0.28 3.75 17.65
N PHE A 250 -0.37 4.82 16.87
CA PHE A 250 0.56 5.05 15.76
C PHE A 250 2.01 5.17 16.24
N ALA A 251 2.26 5.86 17.36
CA ALA A 251 3.59 5.98 17.95
C ALA A 251 4.18 4.62 18.34
N GLU A 252 3.38 3.72 18.88
CA GLU A 252 3.80 2.35 19.22
C GLU A 252 4.12 1.53 17.96
N ILE A 253 3.30 1.64 16.91
CA ILE A 253 3.56 0.98 15.61
C ILE A 253 4.87 1.48 15.00
N LEU A 254 4.99 2.79 14.82
CA LEU A 254 6.15 3.40 14.17
C LEU A 254 7.42 3.22 15.01
N GLY A 255 7.31 3.38 16.34
CA GLY A 255 8.41 3.20 17.27
C GLY A 255 9.00 1.79 17.23
N LYS A 256 8.16 0.75 17.19
CA LYS A 256 8.61 -0.63 16.99
C LYS A 256 9.36 -0.82 15.68
N LEU A 257 8.81 -0.32 14.56
CA LEU A 257 9.47 -0.41 13.26
C LEU A 257 10.84 0.28 13.27
N LEU A 258 10.90 1.53 13.75
CA LEU A 258 12.15 2.27 13.83
C LEU A 258 13.18 1.58 14.72
N PHE A 259 12.76 0.99 15.85
CA PHE A 259 13.64 0.28 16.78
C PHE A 259 14.24 -0.98 16.16
N TRP A 260 13.44 -1.78 15.44
CA TRP A 260 13.84 -3.08 14.93
C TRP A 260 14.49 -3.03 13.55
N CYS A 261 14.04 -2.15 12.65
CA CYS A 261 14.52 -2.16 11.26
C CYS A 261 15.01 -0.80 10.75
N GLY A 262 14.86 0.27 11.55
CA GLY A 262 15.26 1.62 11.14
C GLY A 262 14.34 2.21 10.07
N GLU A 263 14.60 3.46 9.70
CA GLU A 263 13.78 4.21 8.76
C GLU A 263 13.90 3.75 7.31
N ASP A 264 14.98 3.08 6.91
CA ASP A 264 15.26 2.72 5.51
C ASP A 264 14.35 1.58 4.97
N LYS A 265 13.65 0.88 5.83
CA LYS A 265 12.76 -0.22 5.48
C LYS A 265 11.27 0.12 5.53
N ILE A 266 10.93 1.38 5.76
CA ILE A 266 9.56 1.85 5.91
C ILE A 266 9.19 2.73 4.73
N VAL A 267 8.03 2.49 4.12
CA VAL A 267 7.50 3.31 3.02
C VAL A 267 6.11 3.85 3.33
N TYR A 268 5.82 5.02 2.79
CA TYR A 268 4.53 5.69 2.88
C TYR A 268 3.53 5.14 1.86
N GLY A 269 2.23 5.27 2.17
CA GLY A 269 1.09 5.07 1.28
C GLY A 269 -0.18 5.59 1.93
N SER A 270 -1.00 6.33 1.19
CA SER A 270 -2.20 7.01 1.72
C SER A 270 -3.42 6.12 1.82
N GLU A 271 -3.57 5.14 0.94
CA GLU A 271 -4.82 4.40 0.68
C GLU A 271 -5.94 5.28 0.10
N ALA A 272 -5.58 6.33 -0.64
CA ALA A 272 -6.60 7.13 -1.35
C ALA A 272 -7.46 6.22 -2.25
N PRO A 273 -8.80 6.38 -2.28
CA PRO A 273 -9.59 7.45 -1.70
C PRO A 273 -10.19 7.14 -0.31
N ILE A 274 -9.67 6.13 0.43
CA ILE A 274 -10.22 5.85 1.76
C ILE A 274 -10.12 7.12 2.63
N TRP A 275 -8.98 7.79 2.56
CA TRP A 275 -8.76 9.08 3.24
C TRP A 275 -8.09 10.07 2.32
N GLN A 276 -8.33 11.37 2.60
CA GLN A 276 -7.58 12.44 1.96
C GLN A 276 -6.11 12.39 2.41
N PRO A 277 -5.14 12.23 1.50
CA PRO A 277 -3.73 12.05 1.84
C PRO A 277 -3.16 13.17 2.71
N GLN A 278 -3.58 14.42 2.46
CA GLN A 278 -3.04 15.60 3.15
C GLN A 278 -3.18 15.53 4.67
N TRP A 279 -4.27 14.95 5.17
CA TRP A 279 -4.50 14.84 6.62
C TRP A 279 -3.39 14.06 7.33
N ALA A 280 -3.07 12.89 6.80
CA ALA A 280 -2.04 12.03 7.38
C ALA A 280 -0.63 12.57 7.14
N LEU A 281 -0.41 13.22 5.99
CA LEU A 281 0.87 13.83 5.65
C LEU A 281 1.22 14.97 6.62
N GLU A 282 0.31 15.92 6.87
CA GLU A 282 0.51 17.01 7.82
C GLU A 282 0.72 16.50 9.25
N ALA A 283 -0.12 15.53 9.65
CA ALA A 283 0.02 14.90 10.95
C ALA A 283 1.40 14.22 11.09
N PHE A 284 1.86 13.48 10.10
CA PHE A 284 3.14 12.77 10.12
C PHE A 284 4.33 13.73 10.11
N TRP A 285 4.27 14.80 9.32
CA TRP A 285 5.37 15.78 9.29
C TRP A 285 5.58 16.46 10.64
N ASN A 286 4.50 16.75 11.35
CA ASN A 286 4.54 17.36 12.67
C ASN A 286 4.70 16.36 13.84
N PHE A 287 4.69 15.05 13.54
CA PHE A 287 4.69 14.02 14.54
C PHE A 287 6.05 13.84 15.21
N GLN A 288 5.98 13.58 16.52
CA GLN A 288 7.10 13.15 17.36
C GLN A 288 6.64 11.95 18.20
N ILE A 289 7.50 10.96 18.37
CA ILE A 289 7.19 9.85 19.28
C ILE A 289 7.18 10.37 20.71
N PRO A 290 6.14 10.10 21.50
CA PRO A 290 6.06 10.54 22.90
C PRO A 290 7.30 10.13 23.71
N GLU A 291 7.84 11.06 24.53
CA GLU A 291 9.07 10.84 25.31
C GLU A 291 9.00 9.62 26.23
N ASP A 292 7.82 9.35 26.80
CA ASP A 292 7.61 8.17 27.65
C ASP A 292 7.72 6.84 26.90
N LEU A 293 7.38 6.80 25.60
CA LEU A 293 7.61 5.64 24.74
C LEU A 293 9.09 5.51 24.35
N CYS A 294 9.75 6.63 24.06
CA CYS A 294 11.20 6.63 23.83
C CYS A 294 11.95 6.10 25.08
N ALA A 295 11.63 6.63 26.27
CA ALA A 295 12.29 6.24 27.50
C ALA A 295 11.93 4.81 27.93
N GLY A 296 10.64 4.40 27.79
CA GLY A 296 10.15 3.12 28.29
C GLY A 296 10.46 1.93 27.40
N TYR A 297 10.39 2.13 26.07
CA TYR A 297 10.62 1.07 25.06
C TYR A 297 11.95 1.19 24.30
N GLY A 298 12.68 2.29 24.48
CA GLY A 298 13.91 2.54 23.72
C GLY A 298 13.63 2.95 22.27
N TYR A 299 12.43 3.41 21.95
CA TYR A 299 12.12 3.82 20.58
C TYR A 299 12.95 5.06 20.18
N PRO A 300 13.58 5.05 19.00
CA PRO A 300 14.28 6.23 18.50
C PRO A 300 13.26 7.31 18.11
N GLN A 301 13.65 8.59 18.24
CA GLN A 301 12.81 9.69 17.83
C GLN A 301 12.75 9.78 16.29
N LEU A 302 11.60 10.20 15.78
CA LEU A 302 11.37 10.40 14.36
C LEU A 302 12.04 11.70 13.88
N THR A 303 13.20 11.57 13.24
CA THR A 303 13.96 12.71 12.71
C THR A 303 13.38 13.20 11.38
N GLU A 304 13.73 14.44 10.99
CA GLU A 304 13.35 14.97 9.67
C GLU A 304 13.91 14.12 8.52
N THR A 305 15.15 13.63 8.65
CA THR A 305 15.74 12.70 7.68
C THR A 305 14.93 11.40 7.56
N ALA A 306 14.50 10.82 8.68
CA ALA A 306 13.65 9.63 8.67
C ALA A 306 12.30 9.92 7.99
N LYS A 307 11.70 11.09 8.23
CA LYS A 307 10.46 11.50 7.57
C LYS A 307 10.62 11.58 6.05
N LYS A 308 11.68 12.22 5.55
CA LYS A 308 11.98 12.33 4.10
C LYS A 308 12.16 10.95 3.46
N LYS A 309 12.93 10.06 4.10
CA LYS A 309 13.11 8.69 3.65
C LYS A 309 11.78 7.92 3.56
N ILE A 310 10.99 7.95 4.62
CA ILE A 310 9.72 7.21 4.71
C ILE A 310 8.69 7.76 3.71
N LEU A 311 8.58 9.09 3.57
CA LEU A 311 7.59 9.73 2.72
C LEU A 311 7.85 9.53 1.22
N GLY A 312 9.13 9.34 0.78
CA GLY A 312 9.37 9.21 -0.66
C GLY A 312 10.65 8.50 -1.04
N GLU A 313 11.80 8.84 -0.43
CA GLU A 313 13.09 8.37 -0.90
C GLU A 313 13.25 6.85 -0.90
N ASN A 314 12.69 6.16 0.11
CA ASN A 314 12.77 4.70 0.18
C ASN A 314 12.01 4.05 -0.97
N LEU A 315 10.82 4.56 -1.30
CA LEU A 315 10.02 4.02 -2.40
C LEU A 315 10.66 4.33 -3.76
N LEU A 316 11.30 5.49 -3.93
CA LEU A 316 12.12 5.78 -5.11
C LEU A 316 13.24 4.73 -5.29
N ARG A 317 14.01 4.46 -4.21
CA ARG A 317 15.09 3.46 -4.23
C ARG A 317 14.56 2.06 -4.57
N LEU A 318 13.41 1.66 -4.01
CA LEU A 318 12.77 0.37 -4.30
C LEU A 318 12.38 0.24 -5.77
N HIS A 319 12.01 1.35 -6.42
CA HIS A 319 11.74 1.39 -7.85
C HIS A 319 12.99 1.56 -8.72
N GLY A 320 14.20 1.55 -8.14
CA GLY A 320 15.44 1.78 -8.86
C GLY A 320 15.58 3.19 -9.44
N MET A 321 14.81 4.15 -8.92
CA MET A 321 14.87 5.56 -9.33
C MET A 321 15.96 6.29 -8.57
N ASP A 322 16.75 7.09 -9.28
CA ASP A 322 17.71 7.97 -8.63
C ASP A 322 16.98 9.10 -7.87
N VAL A 323 17.24 9.18 -6.58
CA VAL A 323 16.52 10.09 -5.67
C VAL A 323 16.77 11.53 -6.03
N GLU A 324 18.05 11.93 -6.22
CA GLU A 324 18.42 13.32 -6.43
C GLU A 324 17.86 13.87 -7.73
N SER A 325 18.01 13.13 -8.83
CA SER A 325 17.49 13.53 -10.13
C SER A 325 15.96 13.54 -10.18
N THR A 326 15.30 12.58 -9.52
CA THR A 326 13.84 12.52 -9.48
C THR A 326 13.26 13.67 -8.67
N VAL A 327 13.79 13.93 -7.48
CA VAL A 327 13.39 15.06 -6.64
C VAL A 327 13.64 16.39 -7.35
N SER A 328 14.79 16.54 -8.03
CA SER A 328 15.10 17.75 -8.83
C SER A 328 14.11 17.98 -9.97
N ARG A 329 13.63 16.93 -10.62
CA ARG A 329 12.73 17.00 -11.78
C ARG A 329 11.27 17.18 -11.37
N LEU A 330 10.81 16.46 -10.37
CA LEU A 330 9.38 16.35 -10.01
C LEU A 330 9.02 16.99 -8.68
N GLY A 331 9.99 17.21 -7.79
CA GLY A 331 9.73 17.79 -6.49
C GLY A 331 9.12 19.19 -6.61
N ARG A 332 8.13 19.46 -5.76
CA ARG A 332 7.49 20.77 -5.71
C ARG A 332 8.51 21.82 -5.25
N LYS A 333 8.61 22.91 -5.99
CA LYS A 333 9.38 24.05 -5.54
C LYS A 333 8.65 24.70 -4.37
N PRO A 334 9.36 25.11 -3.28
CA PRO A 334 8.75 25.93 -2.24
C PRO A 334 8.02 27.09 -2.89
N ALA A 335 6.77 27.34 -2.51
CA ALA A 335 6.12 28.57 -2.91
C ALA A 335 7.01 29.71 -2.41
N HIS A 336 7.47 30.54 -3.32
CA HIS A 336 8.29 31.69 -2.97
C HIS A 336 7.55 32.47 -1.89
N SER A 337 8.15 32.54 -0.69
CA SER A 337 7.74 33.37 0.44
C SER A 337 7.70 34.85 0.05
#